data_2dad9ae955f2feb18a60e0981c5e0da5
#
_entry.id   2dad9ae955f2feb18a60e0981c5e0da5
#
_cell.length_a   1.000
_cell.length_b   1.000
_cell.length_c   1.000
_cell.angle_alpha   90.00
_cell.angle_beta   90.00
_cell.angle_gamma   90.00
#
_symmetry.space_group_name_H-M   'P 1'
#
loop_
_entity.id
_entity.type
_entity.pdbx_description
1 polymer ?
#
loop_
_entity_poly.entity_id
_entity_poly.type
_entity_poly.pdbx_seq_one_letter_code
_entity_poly.pdbx_strand_id
1 'polypeptide(L)'
;MPNLKWYWHRLRAMGPSELALRLRKKFFEFSDAKPAQWPELNLEHSVYPKLPSVFKVPDSILEAVKNDADRISSGKIRFFGHLDMKVDSPPLWNRDYQSGIDVETDKISFKLDHRELPFGAAIKPLWEPSRWYGPVRLAQACWLHSNNKYGLESLCL
;
A
#
# COMPACT_ATOMS: atom_id res chain seq x y z
N MET A 1 4.12 -11.77 31.36
CA MET A 1 4.62 -10.40 31.52
C MET A 1 6.11 -10.39 31.28
N PRO A 2 6.67 -9.52 30.45
CA PRO A 2 8.10 -9.45 30.23
C PRO A 2 8.80 -9.03 31.55
N ASN A 3 9.89 -9.71 31.87
CA ASN A 3 10.63 -9.52 33.13
C ASN A 3 11.32 -8.14 33.13
N LEU A 4 11.20 -7.38 34.21
CA LEU A 4 11.87 -6.09 34.43
C LEU A 4 13.39 -6.14 34.16
N LYS A 5 14.05 -7.28 34.49
CA LYS A 5 15.44 -7.54 34.15
C LYS A 5 15.73 -7.47 32.66
N TRP A 6 14.83 -7.99 31.81
CA TRP A 6 14.98 -7.95 30.37
C TRP A 6 14.93 -6.50 29.82
N TYR A 7 14.01 -5.67 30.33
CA TYR A 7 13.94 -4.25 29.97
C TYR A 7 15.20 -3.49 30.37
N TRP A 8 15.73 -3.76 31.55
CA TRP A 8 16.96 -3.14 32.03
C TRP A 8 18.17 -3.51 31.18
N HIS A 9 18.35 -4.80 30.87
CA HIS A 9 19.42 -5.25 29.98
C HIS A 9 19.28 -4.63 28.56
N ARG A 10 18.08 -4.54 28.06
CA ARG A 10 17.80 -3.92 26.74
C ARG A 10 18.12 -2.42 26.74
N LEU A 11 17.71 -1.68 27.76
CA LEU A 11 18.02 -0.25 27.93
C LEU A 11 19.54 -0.02 28.02
N ARG A 12 20.26 -0.87 28.76
CA ARG A 12 21.70 -0.77 28.90
C ARG A 12 22.49 -1.12 27.63
N ALA A 13 21.93 -1.98 26.80
CA ALA A 13 22.50 -2.36 25.51
C ALA A 13 22.24 -1.31 24.41
N MET A 14 21.28 -0.40 24.60
CA MET A 14 20.99 0.67 23.66
C MET A 14 21.98 1.83 23.81
N GLY A 15 22.56 2.27 22.70
CA GLY A 15 23.34 3.49 22.71
C GLY A 15 22.46 4.74 22.90
N PRO A 16 23.03 5.89 23.33
CA PRO A 16 22.29 7.13 23.52
C PRO A 16 21.51 7.59 22.29
N SER A 17 22.07 7.38 21.10
CA SER A 17 21.45 7.70 19.81
C SER A 17 20.19 6.87 19.54
N GLU A 18 20.20 5.58 19.86
CA GLU A 18 19.03 4.71 19.71
C GLU A 18 17.93 5.10 20.70
N LEU A 19 18.29 5.45 21.92
CA LEU A 19 17.33 5.93 22.92
C LEU A 19 16.67 7.22 22.47
N ALA A 20 17.45 8.19 21.97
CA ALA A 20 16.93 9.44 21.42
C ALA A 20 15.97 9.21 20.24
N LEU A 21 16.32 8.29 19.33
CA LEU A 21 15.47 7.91 18.19
C LEU A 21 14.14 7.31 18.64
N ARG A 22 14.16 6.44 19.64
CA ARG A 22 12.93 5.82 20.19
C ARG A 22 12.04 6.82 20.91
N LEU A 23 12.64 7.75 21.69
CA LEU A 23 11.89 8.83 22.33
C LEU A 23 11.27 9.75 21.29
N ARG A 24 12.04 10.12 20.26
CA ARG A 24 11.53 10.91 19.14
C ARG A 24 10.39 10.20 18.41
N LYS A 25 10.51 8.90 18.13
CA LYS A 25 9.44 8.10 17.54
C LYS A 25 8.18 8.12 18.41
N LYS A 26 8.30 7.91 19.71
CA LYS A 26 7.16 7.97 20.64
C LYS A 26 6.51 9.34 20.70
N PHE A 27 7.30 10.39 20.62
CA PHE A 27 6.77 11.76 20.54
C PHE A 27 5.96 11.98 19.26
N PHE A 28 6.46 11.53 18.10
CA PHE A 28 5.73 11.61 16.84
C PHE A 28 4.46 10.74 16.86
N GLU A 29 4.52 9.51 17.37
CA GLU A 29 3.33 8.67 17.55
C GLU A 29 2.24 9.38 18.37
N PHE A 30 2.64 10.12 19.40
CA PHE A 30 1.70 10.91 20.22
C PHE A 30 1.16 12.15 19.48
N SER A 31 2.00 12.82 18.69
CA SER A 31 1.63 13.96 17.87
C SER A 31 0.70 13.56 16.73
N ASP A 32 1.01 12.46 16.03
CA ASP A 32 0.26 11.95 14.89
C ASP A 32 -1.07 11.27 15.28
N ALA A 33 -1.26 11.02 16.59
CA ALA A 33 -2.54 10.51 17.11
C ALA A 33 -3.68 11.55 17.02
N LYS A 34 -3.38 12.81 16.72
CA LYS A 34 -4.38 13.83 16.44
C LYS A 34 -4.88 13.68 15.00
N PRO A 35 -6.20 13.79 14.75
CA PRO A 35 -6.72 13.76 13.38
C PRO A 35 -6.03 14.86 12.56
N ALA A 36 -5.33 14.46 11.51
CA ALA A 36 -4.73 15.39 10.58
C ALA A 36 -5.85 16.07 9.78
N GLN A 37 -5.90 17.38 9.80
CA GLN A 37 -6.64 18.12 8.79
C GLN A 37 -5.78 18.14 7.53
N TRP A 38 -6.17 17.33 6.55
CA TRP A 38 -5.51 17.36 5.25
C TRP A 38 -5.86 18.69 4.56
N PRO A 39 -4.87 19.42 4.05
CA PRO A 39 -5.15 20.61 3.25
C PRO A 39 -5.95 20.20 2.01
N GLU A 40 -6.95 20.99 1.64
CA GLU A 40 -7.62 20.79 0.37
C GLU A 40 -6.60 20.85 -0.77
N LEU A 41 -6.55 19.79 -1.56
CA LEU A 41 -5.68 19.70 -2.73
C LEU A 41 -6.27 20.63 -3.81
N ASN A 42 -5.64 21.79 -3.99
CA ASN A 42 -5.95 22.64 -5.14
C ASN A 42 -5.25 22.06 -6.39
N LEU A 43 -6.01 21.27 -7.15
CA LEU A 43 -5.52 20.62 -8.37
C LEU A 43 -5.38 21.59 -9.57
N GLU A 44 -5.93 22.80 -9.48
CA GLU A 44 -5.88 23.78 -10.58
C GLU A 44 -4.47 24.27 -10.91
N HIS A 45 -3.55 24.17 -9.95
CA HIS A 45 -2.16 24.63 -10.09
C HIS A 45 -1.16 23.47 -10.11
N SER A 46 -1.60 22.23 -10.24
CA SER A 46 -0.69 21.10 -10.31
C SER A 46 0.03 21.07 -11.66
N VAL A 47 1.33 21.33 -11.63
CA VAL A 47 2.19 21.16 -12.81
C VAL A 47 2.46 19.65 -12.95
N TYR A 48 1.70 19.01 -13.82
CA TYR A 48 1.98 17.62 -14.16
C TYR A 48 3.24 17.55 -15.01
N PRO A 49 4.22 16.73 -14.67
CA PRO A 49 5.37 16.52 -15.53
C PRO A 49 4.88 15.98 -16.89
N LYS A 50 5.40 16.54 -17.99
CA LYS A 50 5.13 15.98 -19.30
C LYS A 50 5.61 14.53 -19.32
N LEU A 51 4.71 13.63 -19.64
CA LEU A 51 5.09 12.24 -19.86
C LEU A 51 6.12 12.19 -21.00
N PRO A 52 7.20 11.43 -20.85
CA PRO A 52 8.16 11.23 -21.92
C PRO A 52 7.46 10.63 -23.14
N SER A 53 7.96 10.94 -24.33
CA SER A 53 7.47 10.29 -25.55
C SER A 53 7.66 8.78 -25.45
N VAL A 54 6.67 8.03 -25.91
CA VAL A 54 6.76 6.56 -25.93
C VAL A 54 7.93 6.16 -26.81
N PHE A 55 8.94 5.52 -26.21
CA PHE A 55 10.04 4.91 -26.97
C PHE A 55 9.57 3.56 -27.52
N LYS A 56 10.28 3.06 -28.51
CA LYS A 56 9.95 1.77 -29.13
C LYS A 56 10.07 0.65 -28.10
N VAL A 57 8.93 0.10 -27.68
CA VAL A 57 8.82 -1.01 -26.74
C VAL A 57 8.61 -2.30 -27.53
N PRO A 58 9.24 -3.41 -27.19
CA PRO A 58 8.97 -4.71 -27.81
C PRO A 58 7.50 -5.12 -27.69
N ASP A 59 6.95 -5.70 -28.75
CA ASP A 59 5.53 -6.11 -28.79
C ASP A 59 5.16 -7.07 -27.66
N SER A 60 6.07 -7.95 -27.27
CA SER A 60 5.85 -8.87 -26.15
C SER A 60 5.65 -8.16 -24.81
N ILE A 61 6.29 -7.01 -24.60
CA ILE A 61 6.09 -6.19 -23.39
C ILE A 61 4.76 -5.44 -23.47
N LEU A 62 4.42 -4.89 -24.65
CA LEU A 62 3.14 -4.23 -24.88
C LEU A 62 1.99 -5.19 -24.60
N GLU A 63 2.06 -6.41 -25.14
CA GLU A 63 1.04 -7.42 -24.90
C GLU A 63 0.97 -7.84 -23.43
N ALA A 64 2.09 -8.05 -22.76
CA ALA A 64 2.12 -8.38 -21.34
C ALA A 64 1.49 -7.30 -20.47
N VAL A 65 1.78 -6.01 -20.75
CA VAL A 65 1.20 -4.89 -20.02
C VAL A 65 -0.31 -4.80 -20.26
N LYS A 66 -0.76 -5.00 -21.51
CA LYS A 66 -2.17 -5.02 -21.86
C LYS A 66 -2.91 -6.15 -21.15
N ASN A 67 -2.38 -7.38 -21.19
CA ASN A 67 -2.98 -8.54 -20.53
C ASN A 67 -3.09 -8.35 -19.01
N ASP A 68 -2.07 -7.76 -18.38
CA ASP A 68 -2.13 -7.39 -16.96
C ASP A 68 -3.21 -6.34 -16.69
N ALA A 69 -3.30 -5.30 -17.52
CA ALA A 69 -4.32 -4.27 -17.37
C ALA A 69 -5.74 -4.82 -17.52
N ASP A 70 -5.98 -5.65 -18.55
CA ASP A 70 -7.29 -6.29 -18.75
C ASP A 70 -7.67 -7.18 -17.57
N ARG A 71 -6.70 -7.90 -17.00
CA ARG A 71 -6.89 -8.71 -15.79
C ARG A 71 -7.27 -7.84 -14.59
N ILE A 72 -6.56 -6.73 -14.37
CA ILE A 72 -6.83 -5.79 -13.27
C ILE A 72 -8.21 -5.14 -13.46
N SER A 73 -8.54 -4.69 -14.67
CA SER A 73 -9.87 -4.14 -15.02
C SER A 73 -11.00 -5.14 -14.77
N SER A 74 -10.71 -6.45 -14.83
CA SER A 74 -11.67 -7.50 -14.44
C SER A 74 -11.76 -7.74 -12.91
N GLY A 75 -11.12 -6.92 -12.11
CA GLY A 75 -11.10 -7.03 -10.64
C GLY A 75 -10.14 -8.09 -10.10
N LYS A 76 -9.14 -8.52 -10.90
CA LYS A 76 -8.15 -9.51 -10.47
C LYS A 76 -6.78 -8.87 -10.32
N ILE A 77 -6.27 -8.85 -9.10
CA ILE A 77 -4.92 -8.36 -8.79
C ILE A 77 -4.02 -9.55 -8.47
N ARG A 78 -2.79 -9.51 -8.97
CA ARG A 78 -1.80 -10.56 -8.73
C ARG A 78 -1.00 -10.26 -7.49
N PHE A 79 -1.25 -11.05 -6.43
CA PHE A 79 -0.50 -10.99 -5.17
C PHE A 79 0.79 -11.81 -5.29
N PHE A 80 1.86 -11.32 -4.69
CA PHE A 80 3.18 -11.98 -4.66
C PHE A 80 3.73 -12.37 -6.04
N GLY A 81 3.20 -11.77 -7.12
CA GLY A 81 3.64 -12.05 -8.49
C GLY A 81 3.05 -13.32 -9.13
N HIS A 82 2.30 -14.13 -8.40
CA HIS A 82 1.80 -15.42 -8.92
C HIS A 82 0.37 -15.78 -8.51
N LEU A 83 -0.21 -15.16 -7.50
CA LEU A 83 -1.53 -15.51 -6.98
C LEU A 83 -2.57 -14.48 -7.44
N ASP A 84 -3.44 -14.86 -8.38
CA ASP A 84 -4.52 -13.98 -8.84
C ASP A 84 -5.66 -13.99 -7.83
N MET A 85 -5.92 -12.82 -7.22
CA MET A 85 -6.97 -12.61 -6.23
C MET A 85 -8.04 -11.70 -6.80
N LYS A 86 -9.31 -12.02 -6.53
CA LYS A 86 -10.42 -11.11 -6.81
C LYS A 86 -10.45 -10.04 -5.72
N VAL A 87 -10.35 -8.79 -6.11
CA VAL A 87 -10.29 -7.63 -5.21
C VAL A 87 -11.45 -6.70 -5.52
N ASP A 88 -12.05 -6.12 -4.49
CA ASP A 88 -13.13 -5.14 -4.63
C ASP A 88 -12.60 -3.83 -5.25
N SER A 89 -13.49 -3.03 -5.84
CA SER A 89 -13.15 -1.70 -6.35
C SER A 89 -14.08 -0.66 -5.69
N PRO A 90 -13.55 0.24 -4.86
CA PRO A 90 -12.17 0.29 -4.36
C PRO A 90 -11.83 -0.88 -3.45
N PRO A 91 -10.53 -1.20 -3.26
CA PRO A 91 -10.10 -2.28 -2.39
C PRO A 91 -10.54 -2.06 -0.94
N LEU A 92 -10.97 -3.14 -0.28
CA LEU A 92 -11.17 -3.14 1.17
C LEU A 92 -9.80 -3.26 1.84
N TRP A 93 -9.21 -2.12 2.23
CA TRP A 93 -7.81 -2.01 2.67
C TRP A 93 -7.46 -2.84 3.91
N ASN A 94 -8.47 -3.23 4.70
CA ASN A 94 -8.30 -4.04 5.90
C ASN A 94 -8.73 -5.49 5.71
N ARG A 95 -8.95 -5.93 4.48
CA ARG A 95 -9.30 -7.31 4.15
C ARG A 95 -8.07 -8.11 3.76
N ASP A 96 -7.87 -9.22 4.44
CA ASP A 96 -7.01 -10.28 3.94
C ASP A 96 -7.76 -11.04 2.84
N TYR A 97 -7.47 -10.73 1.60
CA TYR A 97 -8.16 -11.34 0.45
C TYR A 97 -7.87 -12.84 0.27
N GLN A 98 -6.84 -13.38 0.92
CA GLN A 98 -6.54 -14.81 0.85
C GLN A 98 -7.41 -15.60 1.80
N SER A 99 -7.65 -15.12 3.00
CA SER A 99 -8.51 -15.76 4.00
C SER A 99 -9.95 -15.24 4.00
N GLY A 100 -10.20 -14.08 3.40
CA GLY A 100 -11.47 -13.37 3.43
C GLY A 100 -11.78 -12.68 4.76
N ILE A 101 -10.80 -12.56 5.65
CA ILE A 101 -10.99 -12.02 6.99
C ILE A 101 -10.75 -10.50 6.98
N ASP A 102 -11.70 -9.76 7.56
CA ASP A 102 -11.56 -8.33 7.78
C ASP A 102 -10.88 -8.07 9.12
N VAL A 103 -9.86 -7.21 9.11
CA VAL A 103 -9.14 -6.76 10.31
C VAL A 103 -9.77 -5.46 10.82
N GLU A 104 -9.78 -5.26 12.14
CA GLU A 104 -10.30 -4.04 12.77
C GLU A 104 -9.75 -2.77 12.13
N THR A 105 -10.65 -1.79 11.90
CA THR A 105 -10.35 -0.53 11.23
C THR A 105 -10.36 0.69 12.16
N ASP A 106 -10.81 0.52 13.40
CA ASP A 106 -10.99 1.58 14.39
C ASP A 106 -9.70 2.00 15.07
N LYS A 107 -8.63 1.22 14.91
CA LYS A 107 -7.33 1.50 15.51
C LYS A 107 -6.43 2.27 14.54
N ILE A 108 -5.79 3.31 15.06
CA ILE A 108 -4.74 4.02 14.32
C ILE A 108 -3.60 3.04 13.98
N SER A 109 -3.05 3.11 12.77
CA SER A 109 -2.10 2.14 12.20
C SER A 109 -0.93 1.75 13.11
N PHE A 110 -0.37 2.69 13.89
CA PHE A 110 0.72 2.39 14.82
C PHE A 110 0.27 1.77 16.16
N LYS A 111 -1.05 1.66 16.40
CA LYS A 111 -1.63 0.90 17.51
C LYS A 111 -2.04 -0.51 17.10
N LEU A 112 -2.01 -0.82 15.80
CA LEU A 112 -2.26 -2.16 15.31
C LEU A 112 -1.02 -3.02 15.60
N ASP A 113 -1.19 -4.04 16.44
CA ASP A 113 -0.16 -5.07 16.57
C ASP A 113 -0.40 -6.14 15.49
N HIS A 114 0.44 -6.11 14.46
CA HIS A 114 0.39 -7.09 13.36
C HIS A 114 0.64 -8.54 13.80
N ARG A 115 0.97 -8.77 15.08
CA ARG A 115 1.08 -10.09 15.70
C ARG A 115 -0.24 -10.57 16.32
N GLU A 116 -1.17 -9.65 16.54
CA GLU A 116 -2.49 -9.90 17.16
C GLU A 116 -3.61 -9.84 16.10
N LEU A 117 -3.34 -10.33 14.90
CA LEU A 117 -4.37 -10.43 13.87
C LEU A 117 -5.40 -11.51 14.23
N PRO A 118 -6.67 -11.40 13.75
CA PRO A 118 -7.66 -12.45 13.89
C PRO A 118 -7.11 -13.78 13.38
N PHE A 119 -7.51 -14.88 14.04
CA PHE A 119 -7.04 -16.22 13.68
C PHE A 119 -7.33 -16.52 12.20
N GLY A 120 -6.30 -16.88 11.46
CA GLY A 120 -6.36 -17.17 10.03
C GLY A 120 -6.02 -15.99 9.12
N ALA A 121 -5.99 -14.75 9.62
CA ALA A 121 -5.54 -13.60 8.84
C ALA A 121 -4.00 -13.49 8.85
N ALA A 122 -3.45 -13.01 7.74
CA ALA A 122 -2.02 -12.80 7.58
C ALA A 122 -1.71 -11.35 7.15
N ILE A 123 -0.64 -10.79 7.69
CA ILE A 123 -0.24 -9.40 7.40
C ILE A 123 0.18 -9.18 5.94
N LYS A 124 0.79 -10.16 5.31
CA LYS A 124 1.30 -10.04 3.94
C LYS A 124 0.19 -9.88 2.90
N PRO A 125 -0.86 -10.74 2.85
CA PRO A 125 -2.01 -10.54 1.96
C PRO A 125 -2.76 -9.24 2.23
N LEU A 126 -2.80 -8.80 3.51
CA LEU A 126 -3.41 -7.54 3.90
C LEU A 126 -2.69 -6.32 3.27
N TRP A 127 -1.36 -6.39 3.12
CA TRP A 127 -0.56 -5.31 2.55
C TRP A 127 -0.48 -5.32 1.02
N GLU A 128 -0.82 -6.41 0.36
CA GLU A 128 -0.68 -6.52 -1.11
C GLU A 128 -1.50 -5.46 -1.88
N PRO A 129 -2.76 -5.13 -1.52
CA PRO A 129 -3.49 -4.05 -2.20
C PRO A 129 -2.77 -2.71 -2.12
N SER A 130 -2.12 -2.40 -0.98
CA SER A 130 -1.43 -1.13 -0.75
C SER A 130 -0.11 -0.97 -1.53
N ARG A 131 0.35 -1.98 -2.25
CA ARG A 131 1.55 -1.89 -3.10
C ARG A 131 1.34 -1.12 -4.39
N TRP A 132 0.12 -0.70 -4.69
CA TRP A 132 -0.22 0.12 -5.87
C TRP A 132 0.11 -0.53 -7.22
N TYR A 133 0.29 -1.84 -7.29
CA TYR A 133 0.57 -2.53 -8.56
C TYR A 133 -0.54 -2.34 -9.58
N GLY A 134 -1.79 -2.38 -9.15
CA GLY A 134 -2.95 -2.19 -10.01
C GLY A 134 -2.92 -0.82 -10.69
N PRO A 135 -2.98 0.29 -9.94
CA PRO A 135 -2.95 1.65 -10.50
C PRO A 135 -1.74 1.91 -11.38
N VAL A 136 -0.54 1.50 -10.94
CA VAL A 136 0.69 1.70 -11.73
C VAL A 136 0.63 0.94 -13.06
N ARG A 137 0.16 -0.30 -13.06
CA ARG A 137 0.06 -1.10 -14.28
C ARG A 137 -0.99 -0.56 -15.25
N LEU A 138 -2.14 -0.11 -14.74
CA LEU A 138 -3.17 0.55 -15.54
C LEU A 138 -2.66 1.86 -16.15
N ALA A 139 -1.95 2.68 -15.39
CA ALA A 139 -1.33 3.90 -15.88
C ALA A 139 -0.28 3.61 -16.99
N GLN A 140 0.54 2.56 -16.82
CA GLN A 140 1.47 2.10 -17.86
C GLN A 140 0.73 1.67 -19.14
N ALA A 141 -0.36 0.91 -19.00
CA ALA A 141 -1.16 0.48 -20.15
C ALA A 141 -1.82 1.68 -20.86
N CYS A 142 -2.36 2.64 -20.09
CA CYS A 142 -2.89 3.88 -20.63
C CYS A 142 -1.84 4.61 -21.49
N TRP A 143 -0.65 4.79 -20.94
CA TRP A 143 0.44 5.49 -21.62
C TRP A 143 0.95 4.77 -22.86
N LEU A 144 1.22 3.47 -22.76
CA LEU A 144 1.82 2.67 -23.84
C LEU A 144 0.85 2.39 -25.00
N HIS A 145 -0.45 2.25 -24.71
CA HIS A 145 -1.47 1.93 -25.71
C HIS A 145 -2.36 3.13 -26.06
N SER A 146 -2.10 4.32 -25.48
CA SER A 146 -2.93 5.52 -25.64
C SER A 146 -4.41 5.25 -25.38
N ASN A 147 -4.71 4.38 -24.41
CA ASN A 147 -6.06 3.95 -24.06
C ASN A 147 -6.53 4.61 -22.76
N ASN A 148 -7.33 5.65 -22.87
CA ASN A 148 -7.84 6.43 -21.74
C ASN A 148 -8.71 5.61 -20.76
N LYS A 149 -9.29 4.49 -21.19
CA LYS A 149 -10.07 3.62 -20.29
C LYS A 149 -9.21 3.17 -19.09
N TYR A 150 -8.01 2.67 -19.35
CA TYR A 150 -7.10 2.24 -18.27
C TYR A 150 -6.69 3.40 -17.36
N GLY A 151 -6.55 4.61 -17.92
CA GLY A 151 -6.23 5.80 -17.13
C GLY A 151 -7.33 6.15 -16.14
N LEU A 152 -8.58 6.14 -16.56
CA LEU A 152 -9.74 6.38 -15.68
C LEU A 152 -9.86 5.29 -14.61
N GLU A 153 -9.71 4.03 -14.98
CA GLU A 153 -9.77 2.91 -14.03
C GLU A 153 -8.65 2.99 -12.97
N SER A 154 -7.45 3.49 -13.33
CA SER A 154 -6.35 3.67 -12.38
C SER A 154 -6.64 4.68 -11.28
N LEU A 155 -7.57 5.61 -11.51
CA LEU A 155 -8.00 6.60 -10.51
C LEU A 155 -9.10 6.07 -9.58
N CYS A 156 -9.73 4.96 -9.95
CA CYS A 156 -10.84 4.36 -9.19
C CYS A 156 -10.39 3.21 -8.27
N LEU A 157 -9.13 2.78 -8.37
CA LEU A 157 -8.53 1.78 -7.51
C LEU A 157 -7.80 2.41 -6.33
#